data_6759f320984535727da03b3e74357a7e
#
_entry.id   6759f320984535727da03b3e74357a7e
#
_cell.length_a   1.000
_cell.length_b   1.000
_cell.length_c   1.000
_cell.angle_alpha   90.00
_cell.angle_beta   90.00
_cell.angle_gamma   90.00
#
_symmetry.space_group_name_H-M   'P 1'
#
loop_
_entity.id
_entity.type
_entity.pdbx_description
1 polymer ?
#
loop_
_entity_poly.entity_id
_entity_poly.type
_entity_poly.pdbx_seq_one_letter_code
_entity_poly.pdbx_strand_id
1 'polypeptide(L)'
;MAFDGIVVANLVHEFKNELLNGRITKIAQPEADELLLTVKSQAGAKRLYLSASASLPLVYLTESNKTSPMTAPNFCMLLRKHIGGGRIVDITQPGLERIIRFTIEHLDEMGDLCRKDLIVEIMGKHSNIIFCNEKGQIIDSIKHVSAQMSSIREVLPGRDYFIPETTQKENPLTAEEETFSRLLTEKAAPLSKALYTSFTGISPVTAEEICFLSALDSRIPAKELSSDVLHHLYNQFSIYVSDAKEGNFSPAIYYDAEEPKEFSSLPLSHFENYTRREFSSVSEVLETYYALRNTLTRIRQKSADLRHIVQTALERNRKKYDLQIKQLKDTENREKYKVYGELIHTYGYHLEDGAKTLEALNYYTNEMVKIPLDAAKTPAENAQRYFDKYNKQKRTFEALTRLSQETKDDILYLESIQTALDIALTEDDLAEIKEELIRSGYMRRKFTKKKVKIKNAPLHYLSSDGYHMYVGKNNLQNDELTFHFATGNDWWFHVKNAPGSHVIVKSTGEEMPDSVFEDAGRLAAYYSSMRGGEKVEIDYVEKKHVKKPNGGKPGFVVYYTNYSLIIDSDIRNLKLID
;
A
#
# COMPACT_ATOMS: atom_id res chain seq x y z
N MET A 1 6.27 16.22 9.21
CA MET A 1 6.78 15.84 7.88
C MET A 1 8.16 16.43 7.75
N ALA A 2 9.17 15.61 7.59
CA ALA A 2 10.56 16.06 7.44
C ALA A 2 10.81 16.89 6.17
N PHE A 3 9.97 16.76 5.15
CA PHE A 3 10.05 17.58 3.94
C PHE A 3 9.47 18.98 4.21
N ASP A 4 10.26 19.83 4.82
CA ASP A 4 9.89 21.18 5.23
C ASP A 4 10.54 22.26 4.35
N GLY A 5 10.40 23.53 4.74
CA GLY A 5 10.95 24.65 3.98
C GLY A 5 12.48 24.68 3.95
N ILE A 6 13.15 24.13 4.96
CA ILE A 6 14.62 24.06 5.03
C ILE A 6 15.15 23.00 4.07
N VAL A 7 14.47 21.86 3.97
CA VAL A 7 14.80 20.83 2.96
C VAL A 7 14.61 21.38 1.55
N VAL A 8 13.55 22.17 1.32
CA VAL A 8 13.35 22.85 0.03
C VAL A 8 14.45 23.88 -0.25
N ALA A 9 14.92 24.61 0.76
CA ALA A 9 16.03 25.56 0.62
C ALA A 9 17.33 24.83 0.20
N ASN A 10 17.61 23.67 0.80
CA ASN A 10 18.75 22.84 0.40
C ASN A 10 18.60 22.32 -1.03
N LEU A 11 17.40 21.87 -1.44
CA LEU A 11 17.14 21.48 -2.84
C LEU A 11 17.39 22.62 -3.83
N VAL A 12 16.90 23.83 -3.50
CA VAL A 12 17.12 25.00 -4.34
C VAL A 12 18.62 25.34 -4.44
N HIS A 13 19.35 25.22 -3.33
CA HIS A 13 20.81 25.38 -3.33
C HIS A 13 21.49 24.34 -4.23
N GLU A 14 21.16 23.08 -4.09
CA GLU A 14 21.69 21.98 -4.95
C GLU A 14 21.33 22.21 -6.42
N PHE A 15 20.07 22.54 -6.73
CA PHE A 15 19.62 22.76 -8.11
C PHE A 15 20.28 23.99 -8.77
N LYS A 16 20.57 25.05 -8.01
CA LYS A 16 21.35 26.18 -8.52
C LYS A 16 22.74 25.75 -8.94
N ASN A 17 23.39 24.91 -8.15
CA ASN A 17 24.74 24.42 -8.47
C ASN A 17 24.74 23.46 -9.65
N GLU A 18 23.73 22.58 -9.76
CA GLU A 18 23.71 21.50 -10.75
C GLU A 18 22.97 21.85 -12.05
N LEU A 19 21.92 22.67 -12.00
CA LEU A 19 20.99 22.90 -13.11
C LEU A 19 20.98 24.30 -13.68
N LEU A 20 21.50 25.32 -12.95
CA LEU A 20 21.45 26.71 -13.41
C LEU A 20 22.21 26.86 -14.74
N ASN A 21 21.65 27.62 -15.67
CA ASN A 21 22.11 27.76 -17.04
C ASN A 21 22.07 26.47 -17.88
N GLY A 22 21.56 25.37 -17.33
CA GLY A 22 21.37 24.11 -18.03
C GLY A 22 20.22 24.15 -19.04
N ARG A 23 20.36 23.41 -20.14
CA ARG A 23 19.35 23.28 -21.20
C ARG A 23 18.49 22.05 -20.98
N ILE A 24 17.17 22.20 -21.04
CA ILE A 24 16.20 21.10 -20.97
C ILE A 24 16.23 20.32 -22.28
N THR A 25 16.80 19.11 -22.27
CA THR A 25 16.97 18.28 -23.45
C THR A 25 15.86 17.25 -23.64
N LYS A 26 15.20 16.82 -22.55
CA LYS A 26 14.11 15.85 -22.60
C LYS A 26 13.08 16.15 -21.51
N ILE A 27 11.80 16.01 -21.87
CA ILE A 27 10.67 16.11 -20.95
C ILE A 27 9.85 14.83 -21.09
N ALA A 28 9.62 14.14 -19.98
CA ALA A 28 8.83 12.93 -19.90
C ALA A 28 7.83 13.03 -18.74
N GLN A 29 6.69 12.39 -18.91
CA GLN A 29 5.65 12.26 -17.87
C GLN A 29 5.36 10.78 -17.67
N PRO A 30 6.10 10.10 -16.74
CA PRO A 30 5.95 8.67 -16.51
C PRO A 30 4.58 8.29 -16.00
N GLU A 31 4.03 9.07 -15.05
CA GLU A 31 2.71 8.89 -14.45
C GLU A 31 1.88 10.17 -14.57
N ALA A 32 0.59 10.09 -14.24
CA ALA A 32 -0.34 11.21 -14.36
C ALA A 32 0.07 12.45 -13.56
N ASP A 33 0.78 12.28 -12.44
CA ASP A 33 1.20 13.31 -11.50
C ASP A 33 2.74 13.44 -11.35
N GLU A 34 3.52 12.86 -12.29
CA GLU A 34 4.97 12.88 -12.27
C GLU A 34 5.55 13.51 -13.55
N LEU A 35 6.65 14.26 -13.42
CA LEU A 35 7.49 14.71 -14.52
C LEU A 35 8.94 14.29 -14.31
N LEU A 36 9.64 14.01 -15.40
CA LEU A 36 11.08 13.76 -15.44
C LEU A 36 11.72 14.65 -16.52
N LEU A 37 12.50 15.63 -16.08
CA LEU A 37 13.22 16.56 -16.95
C LEU A 37 14.69 16.12 -17.04
N THR A 38 15.25 16.01 -18.25
CA THR A 38 16.69 15.86 -18.42
C THR A 38 17.29 17.21 -18.77
N VAL A 39 18.17 17.69 -17.92
CA VAL A 39 18.84 19.00 -18.05
C VAL A 39 20.32 18.77 -18.29
N LYS A 40 20.86 19.35 -19.34
CA LYS A 40 22.30 19.33 -19.64
C LYS A 40 22.93 20.68 -19.25
N SER A 41 23.74 20.65 -18.20
CA SER A 41 24.51 21.79 -17.68
C SER A 41 26.01 21.57 -17.86
N GLN A 42 26.82 22.47 -17.31
CA GLN A 42 28.28 22.29 -17.24
C GLN A 42 28.66 21.09 -16.34
N ALA A 43 27.86 20.78 -15.32
CA ALA A 43 28.03 19.64 -14.44
C ALA A 43 27.63 18.28 -15.10
N GLY A 44 27.21 18.31 -16.38
CA GLY A 44 26.79 17.12 -17.11
C GLY A 44 25.27 17.04 -17.33
N ALA A 45 24.80 15.85 -17.66
CA ALA A 45 23.37 15.59 -17.84
C ALA A 45 22.75 15.06 -16.54
N LYS A 46 21.83 15.81 -15.95
CA LYS A 46 21.12 15.46 -14.71
C LYS A 46 19.64 15.22 -15.01
N ARG A 47 19.00 14.34 -14.25
CA ARG A 47 17.55 14.10 -14.32
C ARG A 47 16.87 14.70 -13.09
N LEU A 48 15.99 15.66 -13.31
CA LEU A 48 15.15 16.27 -12.28
C LEU A 48 13.80 15.55 -12.26
N TYR A 49 13.53 14.87 -11.15
CA TYR A 49 12.27 14.20 -10.89
C TYR A 49 11.35 15.13 -10.10
N LEU A 50 10.11 15.28 -10.56
CA LEU A 50 9.07 16.10 -9.94
C LEU A 50 7.82 15.23 -9.77
N SER A 51 7.30 15.13 -8.56
CA SER A 51 6.06 14.42 -8.25
C SER A 51 5.10 15.32 -7.49
N ALA A 52 3.90 15.47 -8.04
CA ALA A 52 2.76 16.10 -7.37
C ALA A 52 1.85 15.07 -6.70
N SER A 53 2.33 13.87 -6.37
CA SER A 53 1.54 12.82 -5.70
C SER A 53 0.90 13.36 -4.42
N ALA A 54 -0.37 13.03 -4.19
CA ALA A 54 -1.10 13.47 -3.00
C ALA A 54 -0.55 12.84 -1.71
N SER A 55 -0.01 11.64 -1.80
CA SER A 55 0.53 10.87 -0.67
C SER A 55 2.02 11.08 -0.47
N LEU A 56 2.77 11.29 -1.57
CA LEU A 56 4.22 11.38 -1.55
C LEU A 56 4.72 12.37 -2.62
N PRO A 57 4.52 13.68 -2.41
CA PRO A 57 5.09 14.68 -3.30
C PRO A 57 6.58 14.79 -3.07
N LEU A 58 7.37 14.71 -4.15
CA LEU A 58 8.83 14.69 -4.11
C LEU A 58 9.44 15.51 -5.24
N VAL A 59 10.60 16.09 -4.96
CA VAL A 59 11.44 16.77 -5.94
C VAL A 59 12.89 16.45 -5.62
N TYR A 60 13.63 15.87 -6.57
CA TYR A 60 15.06 15.56 -6.39
C TYR A 60 15.76 15.25 -7.72
N LEU A 61 17.08 15.27 -7.71
CA LEU A 61 17.91 14.76 -8.82
C LEU A 61 18.06 13.25 -8.69
N THR A 62 18.04 12.53 -9.83
CA THR A 62 18.15 11.07 -9.85
C THR A 62 18.93 10.59 -11.07
N GLU A 63 19.65 9.49 -10.92
CA GLU A 63 20.25 8.75 -12.04
C GLU A 63 19.25 7.74 -12.64
N SER A 64 18.15 7.48 -11.95
CA SER A 64 17.12 6.52 -12.37
C SER A 64 16.37 7.02 -13.60
N ASN A 65 16.03 6.09 -14.52
CA ASN A 65 15.18 6.38 -15.65
C ASN A 65 13.84 5.64 -15.48
N LYS A 66 12.73 6.37 -15.60
CA LYS A 66 11.39 5.78 -15.54
C LYS A 66 10.84 5.54 -16.94
N THR A 67 10.18 4.40 -17.13
CA THR A 67 9.46 4.11 -18.38
C THR A 67 8.30 5.10 -18.54
N SER A 68 8.14 5.64 -19.75
CA SER A 68 7.06 6.57 -20.07
C SER A 68 6.01 5.88 -20.93
N PRO A 69 4.73 6.32 -20.86
CA PRO A 69 3.68 5.80 -21.73
C PRO A 69 4.02 6.05 -23.20
N MET A 70 3.52 5.19 -24.12
CA MET A 70 3.79 5.33 -25.57
C MET A 70 3.23 6.64 -26.14
N THR A 71 2.14 7.15 -25.57
CA THR A 71 1.55 8.44 -25.92
C THR A 71 1.74 9.39 -24.75
N ALA A 72 2.47 10.49 -24.98
CA ALA A 72 2.71 11.49 -23.94
C ALA A 72 1.41 12.22 -23.57
N PRO A 73 1.14 12.44 -22.27
CA PRO A 73 0.01 13.25 -21.81
C PRO A 73 0.06 14.69 -22.32
N ASN A 74 -1.10 15.35 -22.37
CA ASN A 74 -1.24 16.71 -22.90
C ASN A 74 -0.31 17.72 -22.21
N PHE A 75 -0.20 17.69 -20.89
CA PHE A 75 0.67 18.59 -20.13
C PHE A 75 2.15 18.40 -20.52
N CYS A 76 2.59 17.16 -20.72
CA CYS A 76 3.94 16.85 -21.19
C CYS A 76 4.18 17.42 -22.61
N MET A 77 3.20 17.27 -23.50
CA MET A 77 3.30 17.78 -24.87
C MET A 77 3.36 19.32 -24.90
N LEU A 78 2.57 19.96 -24.05
CA LEU A 78 2.57 21.43 -23.88
C LEU A 78 3.95 21.91 -23.37
N LEU A 79 4.51 21.28 -22.34
CA LEU A 79 5.84 21.62 -21.85
C LEU A 79 6.92 21.41 -22.93
N ARG A 80 6.87 20.32 -23.70
CA ARG A 80 7.80 20.08 -24.82
C ARG A 80 7.74 21.18 -25.86
N LYS A 81 6.53 21.67 -26.19
CA LYS A 81 6.34 22.76 -27.16
C LYS A 81 6.94 24.07 -26.65
N HIS A 82 6.74 24.39 -25.37
CA HIS A 82 7.05 25.72 -24.85
C HIS A 82 8.42 25.86 -24.19
N ILE A 83 8.95 24.78 -23.56
CA ILE A 83 10.24 24.84 -22.84
C ILE A 83 11.21 23.74 -23.25
N GLY A 84 10.87 22.93 -24.27
CA GLY A 84 11.83 21.98 -24.86
C GLY A 84 13.01 22.74 -25.50
N GLY A 85 14.25 22.42 -25.08
CA GLY A 85 15.44 23.14 -25.51
C GLY A 85 15.70 24.48 -24.78
N GLY A 86 14.78 24.91 -23.90
CA GLY A 86 14.92 26.11 -23.09
C GLY A 86 16.02 25.99 -22.03
N ARG A 87 16.48 27.14 -21.54
CA ARG A 87 17.55 27.26 -20.52
C ARG A 87 16.97 27.69 -19.18
N ILE A 88 17.32 26.99 -18.10
CA ILE A 88 16.96 27.38 -16.74
C ILE A 88 17.83 28.56 -16.31
N VAL A 89 17.23 29.74 -16.12
CA VAL A 89 17.97 30.97 -15.82
C VAL A 89 17.85 31.37 -14.36
N ASP A 90 16.84 30.90 -13.65
CA ASP A 90 16.73 31.11 -12.21
C ASP A 90 15.98 29.95 -11.54
N ILE A 91 16.28 29.70 -10.25
CA ILE A 91 15.64 28.72 -9.40
C ILE A 91 15.43 29.36 -8.03
N THR A 92 14.18 29.55 -7.63
CA THR A 92 13.85 30.30 -6.39
C THR A 92 12.86 29.55 -5.51
N GLN A 93 12.91 29.89 -4.22
CA GLN A 93 11.95 29.51 -3.20
C GLN A 93 11.38 30.79 -2.58
N PRO A 94 10.06 31.02 -2.60
CA PRO A 94 9.45 32.16 -1.93
C PRO A 94 9.53 32.01 -0.39
N GLY A 95 10.33 32.83 0.27
CA GLY A 95 10.60 32.69 1.70
C GLY A 95 11.14 31.26 2.01
N LEU A 96 10.54 30.59 3.00
CA LEU A 96 10.73 29.15 3.24
C LEU A 96 9.48 28.34 2.91
N GLU A 97 8.70 28.76 1.91
CA GLU A 97 7.55 27.99 1.42
C GLU A 97 8.02 26.67 0.78
N ARG A 98 7.15 25.67 0.79
CA ARG A 98 7.40 24.39 0.10
C ARG A 98 7.06 24.49 -1.39
N ILE A 99 7.66 25.48 -2.02
CA ILE A 99 7.46 25.86 -3.44
C ILE A 99 8.81 26.06 -4.07
N ILE A 100 9.02 25.47 -5.24
CA ILE A 100 10.20 25.72 -6.07
C ILE A 100 9.73 26.29 -7.40
N ARG A 101 10.31 27.42 -7.81
CA ARG A 101 10.07 28.07 -9.10
C ARG A 101 11.30 27.94 -9.96
N PHE A 102 11.14 27.34 -11.15
CA PHE A 102 12.16 27.29 -12.21
C PHE A 102 11.77 28.29 -13.29
N THR A 103 12.56 29.35 -13.47
CA THR A 103 12.40 30.31 -14.56
C THR A 103 13.20 29.85 -15.77
N ILE A 104 12.51 29.67 -16.90
CA ILE A 104 13.06 29.07 -18.10
C ILE A 104 12.97 30.08 -19.26
N GLU A 105 14.12 30.37 -19.86
CA GLU A 105 14.24 31.15 -21.09
C GLU A 105 14.16 30.26 -22.32
N HIS A 106 13.37 30.64 -23.31
CA HIS A 106 13.27 29.97 -24.58
C HIS A 106 12.90 30.97 -25.68
N LEU A 107 13.07 30.58 -26.94
CA LEU A 107 12.57 31.35 -28.09
C LEU A 107 11.12 30.94 -28.36
N ASP A 108 10.25 31.91 -28.60
CA ASP A 108 8.88 31.66 -29.01
C ASP A 108 8.80 31.29 -30.52
N GLU A 109 7.60 31.14 -31.05
CA GLU A 109 7.37 30.78 -32.46
C GLU A 109 7.83 31.87 -33.46
N MET A 110 7.98 33.11 -32.99
CA MET A 110 8.48 34.25 -33.78
C MET A 110 10.00 34.43 -33.64
N GLY A 111 10.64 33.69 -32.76
CA GLY A 111 12.06 33.79 -32.47
C GLY A 111 12.42 34.81 -31.38
N ASP A 112 11.43 35.38 -30.70
CA ASP A 112 11.65 36.31 -29.61
C ASP A 112 11.96 35.58 -28.32
N LEU A 113 12.87 36.14 -27.51
CA LEU A 113 13.26 35.58 -26.22
C LEU A 113 12.13 35.84 -25.21
N CYS A 114 11.58 34.78 -24.63
CA CYS A 114 10.57 34.86 -23.60
C CYS A 114 10.90 33.99 -22.39
N ARG A 115 10.30 34.31 -21.26
CA ARG A 115 10.46 33.59 -20.01
C ARG A 115 9.14 32.94 -19.58
N LYS A 116 9.25 31.77 -18.97
CA LYS A 116 8.13 31.04 -18.38
C LYS A 116 8.57 30.37 -17.09
N ASP A 117 7.62 30.23 -16.18
CA ASP A 117 7.87 29.61 -14.88
C ASP A 117 7.25 28.22 -14.81
N LEU A 118 8.05 27.25 -14.40
CA LEU A 118 7.56 25.94 -13.93
C LEU A 118 7.61 25.94 -12.41
N ILE A 119 6.44 25.91 -11.77
CA ILE A 119 6.28 26.03 -10.33
C ILE A 119 5.88 24.68 -9.76
N VAL A 120 6.62 24.23 -8.75
CA VAL A 120 6.37 22.95 -8.07
C VAL A 120 5.97 23.22 -6.63
N GLU A 121 4.76 22.83 -6.28
CA GLU A 121 4.19 22.96 -4.93
C GLU A 121 4.20 21.61 -4.22
N ILE A 122 4.80 21.54 -3.03
CA ILE A 122 4.99 20.33 -2.22
C ILE A 122 4.12 20.42 -0.97
N MET A 123 2.80 20.28 -1.14
CA MET A 123 1.79 20.55 -0.09
C MET A 123 0.87 19.34 0.18
N GLY A 124 1.43 18.11 0.16
CA GLY A 124 0.67 16.88 0.37
C GLY A 124 -0.45 16.71 -0.68
N LYS A 125 -1.69 16.55 -0.26
CA LYS A 125 -2.83 16.39 -1.17
C LYS A 125 -3.07 17.57 -2.12
N HIS A 126 -2.54 18.76 -1.78
CA HIS A 126 -2.63 19.98 -2.59
C HIS A 126 -1.40 20.22 -3.47
N SER A 127 -0.47 19.28 -3.52
CA SER A 127 0.71 19.36 -4.38
C SER A 127 0.35 19.43 -5.84
N ASN A 128 1.07 20.30 -6.60
CA ASN A 128 0.83 20.54 -8.00
C ASN A 128 2.12 20.90 -8.75
N ILE A 129 2.12 20.80 -10.07
CA ILE A 129 3.15 21.32 -10.97
C ILE A 129 2.43 22.24 -11.94
N ILE A 130 2.74 23.53 -11.88
CA ILE A 130 1.99 24.61 -12.54
C ILE A 130 2.93 25.30 -13.50
N PHE A 131 2.46 25.56 -14.71
CA PHE A 131 3.21 26.23 -15.76
C PHE A 131 2.60 27.59 -16.06
N CYS A 132 3.40 28.65 -15.91
CA CYS A 132 2.96 30.06 -16.02
C CYS A 132 3.73 30.81 -17.09
N ASN A 133 3.11 31.88 -17.62
CA ASN A 133 3.76 32.87 -18.47
C ASN A 133 4.49 33.93 -17.63
N GLU A 134 5.20 34.87 -18.27
CA GLU A 134 5.92 35.97 -17.63
C GLU A 134 5.04 36.88 -16.74
N LYS A 135 3.74 36.95 -17.03
CA LYS A 135 2.78 37.76 -16.26
C LYS A 135 2.21 37.03 -15.06
N GLY A 136 2.65 35.80 -14.80
CA GLY A 136 2.14 34.94 -13.72
C GLY A 136 0.81 34.28 -14.02
N GLN A 137 0.32 34.32 -15.28
CA GLN A 137 -0.90 33.59 -15.65
C GLN A 137 -0.60 32.14 -15.92
N ILE A 138 -1.45 31.26 -15.41
CA ILE A 138 -1.37 29.82 -15.58
C ILE A 138 -1.66 29.48 -17.05
N ILE A 139 -0.69 28.86 -17.71
CA ILE A 139 -0.84 28.29 -19.06
C ILE A 139 -1.52 26.93 -18.94
N ASP A 140 -1.03 26.10 -17.99
CA ASP A 140 -1.60 24.80 -17.67
C ASP A 140 -1.00 24.25 -16.34
N SER A 141 -1.51 23.12 -15.87
CA SER A 141 -0.99 22.44 -14.66
C SER A 141 -1.18 20.94 -14.79
N ILE A 142 -0.35 20.18 -14.04
CA ILE A 142 -0.45 18.71 -14.02
C ILE A 142 -1.74 18.23 -13.36
N LYS A 143 -2.30 19.05 -12.45
CA LYS A 143 -3.60 18.85 -11.81
C LYS A 143 -4.44 20.10 -11.93
N HIS A 144 -5.58 20.00 -12.60
CA HIS A 144 -6.56 21.08 -12.64
C HIS A 144 -7.37 21.12 -11.35
N VAL A 145 -7.50 22.29 -10.74
CA VAL A 145 -8.28 22.53 -9.53
C VAL A 145 -9.36 23.56 -9.83
N SER A 146 -10.62 23.12 -9.88
CA SER A 146 -11.78 23.99 -10.10
C SER A 146 -12.31 24.59 -8.79
N ALA A 147 -13.20 25.57 -8.89
CA ALA A 147 -13.90 26.17 -7.74
C ALA A 147 -14.72 25.13 -6.93
N GLN A 148 -15.14 24.03 -7.55
CA GLN A 148 -15.82 22.94 -6.86
C GLN A 148 -14.88 22.09 -6.00
N MET A 149 -13.58 22.05 -6.35
CA MET A 149 -12.56 21.26 -5.65
C MET A 149 -11.84 22.06 -4.56
N SER A 150 -11.78 23.38 -4.70
CA SER A 150 -11.12 24.28 -3.74
C SER A 150 -11.87 25.59 -3.64
N SER A 151 -12.19 26.00 -2.40
CA SER A 151 -12.76 27.33 -2.11
C SER A 151 -11.70 28.43 -2.01
N ILE A 152 -10.41 28.06 -2.02
CA ILE A 152 -9.31 29.01 -1.78
C ILE A 152 -8.78 29.59 -3.08
N ARG A 153 -8.49 28.73 -4.07
CA ARG A 153 -8.06 29.15 -5.42
C ARG A 153 -8.38 28.12 -6.47
N GLU A 154 -8.52 28.58 -7.68
CA GLU A 154 -8.57 27.76 -8.88
C GLU A 154 -7.15 27.63 -9.48
N VAL A 155 -6.82 26.43 -10.01
CA VAL A 155 -5.62 26.20 -10.79
C VAL A 155 -6.05 25.70 -12.15
N LEU A 156 -6.37 26.64 -13.04
CA LEU A 156 -6.90 26.42 -14.39
C LEU A 156 -6.22 27.35 -15.38
N PRO A 157 -6.12 26.98 -16.67
CA PRO A 157 -5.59 27.86 -17.71
C PRO A 157 -6.27 29.23 -17.73
N GLY A 158 -5.47 30.29 -17.86
CA GLY A 158 -5.91 31.68 -17.90
C GLY A 158 -6.15 32.34 -16.54
N ARG A 159 -6.06 31.60 -15.43
CA ARG A 159 -6.11 32.17 -14.08
C ARG A 159 -4.74 32.70 -13.67
N ASP A 160 -4.72 33.70 -12.78
CA ASP A 160 -3.47 34.20 -12.20
C ASP A 160 -2.96 33.23 -11.11
N TYR A 161 -1.66 32.99 -11.12
CA TYR A 161 -1.01 32.22 -10.09
C TYR A 161 -0.76 33.09 -8.84
N PHE A 162 -1.15 32.62 -7.69
CA PHE A 162 -0.79 33.20 -6.39
C PHE A 162 -0.60 32.12 -5.35
N ILE A 163 0.19 32.41 -4.33
CA ILE A 163 0.39 31.55 -3.16
C ILE A 163 -0.74 31.86 -2.19
N PRO A 164 -1.59 30.88 -1.81
CA PRO A 164 -2.68 31.14 -0.87
C PRO A 164 -2.16 31.49 0.51
N GLU A 165 -2.56 32.61 1.06
CA GLU A 165 -2.35 32.98 2.46
C GLU A 165 -3.32 32.19 3.37
N THR A 166 -3.16 30.88 3.43
CA THR A 166 -4.06 29.99 4.22
C THR A 166 -3.74 29.98 5.70
N THR A 167 -2.55 30.41 6.08
CA THR A 167 -2.09 30.55 7.47
C THR A 167 -1.33 31.87 7.58
N GLN A 168 -1.67 32.66 8.57
CA GLN A 168 -0.92 33.90 8.92
C GLN A 168 0.42 33.50 9.58
N LYS A 169 1.30 32.87 8.80
CA LYS A 169 2.64 32.48 9.23
C LYS A 169 3.63 33.53 8.77
N GLU A 170 4.53 33.89 9.68
CA GLU A 170 5.60 34.82 9.40
C GLU A 170 6.73 34.16 8.61
N ASN A 171 7.43 34.95 7.79
CA ASN A 171 8.62 34.48 7.10
C ASN A 171 9.80 34.42 8.07
N PRO A 172 10.36 33.25 8.39
CA PRO A 172 11.45 33.13 9.36
C PRO A 172 12.75 33.84 8.92
N LEU A 173 12.94 34.03 7.59
CA LEU A 173 14.14 34.68 7.04
C LEU A 173 14.20 36.22 7.32
N THR A 174 13.07 36.81 7.66
CA THR A 174 12.92 38.27 7.86
C THR A 174 12.26 38.60 9.19
N ALA A 175 11.93 37.61 10.01
CA ALA A 175 11.27 37.83 11.30
C ALA A 175 12.21 38.52 12.29
N GLU A 176 11.75 39.68 12.82
CA GLU A 176 12.44 40.40 13.87
C GLU A 176 12.07 39.84 15.26
N GLU A 177 12.94 40.07 16.26
CA GLU A 177 12.78 39.53 17.62
C GLU A 177 11.45 39.92 18.27
N GLU A 178 11.02 41.19 18.10
CA GLU A 178 9.74 41.65 18.65
C GLU A 178 8.55 40.88 18.09
N THR A 179 8.54 40.69 16.76
CA THR A 179 7.51 39.89 16.07
C THR A 179 7.57 38.42 16.47
N PHE A 180 8.77 37.84 16.58
CA PHE A 180 8.99 36.46 17.04
C PHE A 180 8.39 36.26 18.43
N SER A 181 8.77 37.08 19.39
CA SER A 181 8.32 37.00 20.79
C SER A 181 6.81 37.18 20.93
N ARG A 182 6.22 38.12 20.21
CA ARG A 182 4.78 38.36 20.19
C ARG A 182 4.01 37.16 19.66
N LEU A 183 4.42 36.63 18.50
CA LEU A 183 3.74 35.46 17.85
C LEU A 183 3.78 34.19 18.70
N LEU A 184 4.84 33.98 19.48
CA LEU A 184 4.92 32.81 20.36
C LEU A 184 4.06 33.00 21.62
N THR A 185 4.09 34.19 22.26
CA THR A 185 3.39 34.45 23.52
C THR A 185 1.87 34.59 23.33
N GLU A 186 1.39 35.03 22.17
CA GLU A 186 -0.04 35.08 21.83
C GLU A 186 -0.68 33.67 21.73
N LYS A 187 0.11 32.62 21.53
CA LYS A 187 -0.41 31.26 21.34
C LYS A 187 -0.43 30.46 22.64
N ALA A 188 -1.61 30.02 23.06
CA ALA A 188 -1.78 29.11 24.19
C ALA A 188 -1.45 27.66 23.72
N ALA A 189 -0.18 27.38 23.41
CA ALA A 189 0.28 26.12 22.87
C ALA A 189 1.68 25.75 23.43
N PRO A 190 2.08 24.47 23.42
CA PRO A 190 3.45 24.06 23.66
C PRO A 190 4.44 24.81 22.76
N LEU A 191 5.65 25.06 23.24
CA LEU A 191 6.66 25.88 22.58
C LEU A 191 6.96 25.39 21.15
N SER A 192 7.22 24.10 20.96
CA SER A 192 7.47 23.56 19.63
C SER A 192 6.28 23.78 18.70
N LYS A 193 5.05 23.62 19.20
CA LYS A 193 3.84 23.88 18.41
C LYS A 193 3.67 25.37 18.08
N ALA A 194 3.96 26.27 19.01
CA ALA A 194 3.94 27.69 18.75
C ALA A 194 4.93 28.05 17.63
N LEU A 195 6.16 27.54 17.65
CA LEU A 195 7.17 27.73 16.60
C LEU A 195 6.67 27.28 15.21
N TYR A 196 6.34 26.00 15.02
CA TYR A 196 6.00 25.51 13.67
C TYR A 196 4.64 26.00 13.16
N THR A 197 3.77 26.54 14.03
CA THR A 197 2.51 27.16 13.59
C THR A 197 2.63 28.67 13.36
N SER A 198 3.69 29.31 13.84
CA SER A 198 3.94 30.75 13.63
C SER A 198 4.82 31.04 12.43
N PHE A 199 5.74 30.14 12.07
CA PHE A 199 6.72 30.41 11.04
C PHE A 199 6.56 29.47 9.85
N THR A 200 6.67 30.02 8.64
CA THR A 200 6.62 29.28 7.39
C THR A 200 7.84 28.37 7.26
N GLY A 201 7.64 27.16 6.77
CA GLY A 201 8.73 26.23 6.47
C GLY A 201 9.36 25.55 7.67
N ILE A 202 8.96 25.87 8.89
CA ILE A 202 9.42 25.19 10.10
C ILE A 202 8.53 23.96 10.34
N SER A 203 9.14 22.78 10.43
CA SER A 203 8.47 21.52 10.76
C SER A 203 8.43 21.28 12.27
N PRO A 204 7.59 20.34 12.76
CA PRO A 204 7.65 19.91 14.15
C PRO A 204 9.04 19.42 14.58
N VAL A 205 9.74 18.67 13.71
CA VAL A 205 11.10 18.16 13.99
C VAL A 205 12.10 19.32 14.13
N THR A 206 12.03 20.28 13.22
CA THR A 206 12.86 21.51 13.27
C THR A 206 12.55 22.34 14.50
N ALA A 207 11.28 22.47 14.88
CA ALA A 207 10.89 23.16 16.09
C ALA A 207 11.40 22.48 17.38
N GLU A 208 11.37 21.14 17.44
CA GLU A 208 11.97 20.37 18.53
C GLU A 208 13.48 20.60 18.62
N GLU A 209 14.19 20.62 17.48
CA GLU A 209 15.63 20.90 17.43
C GLU A 209 15.95 22.31 17.96
N ILE A 210 15.20 23.33 17.55
CA ILE A 210 15.39 24.70 18.04
C ILE A 210 15.15 24.79 19.56
N CYS A 211 14.15 24.11 20.10
CA CYS A 211 13.94 24.01 21.54
C CYS A 211 15.11 23.29 22.24
N PHE A 212 15.61 22.19 21.68
CA PHE A 212 16.73 21.44 22.21
C PHE A 212 18.03 22.27 22.25
N LEU A 213 18.35 22.95 21.14
CA LEU A 213 19.51 23.86 21.06
C LEU A 213 19.43 25.02 22.03
N SER A 214 18.21 25.43 22.42
CA SER A 214 17.96 26.44 23.43
C SER A 214 17.93 25.90 24.86
N ALA A 215 18.15 24.59 25.06
CA ALA A 215 18.01 23.88 26.32
C ALA A 215 16.62 24.07 27.00
N LEU A 216 15.55 24.13 26.18
CA LEU A 216 14.17 24.34 26.64
C LEU A 216 13.34 23.07 26.40
N ASP A 217 12.46 22.73 27.36
CA ASP A 217 11.46 21.68 27.14
C ASP A 217 10.43 22.19 26.12
N SER A 218 10.33 21.48 24.99
CA SER A 218 9.44 21.83 23.88
C SER A 218 7.94 21.83 24.25
N ARG A 219 7.57 21.21 25.38
CA ARG A 219 6.20 21.10 25.89
C ARG A 219 5.76 22.27 26.78
N ILE A 220 6.70 23.10 27.24
CA ILE A 220 6.36 24.26 28.05
C ILE A 220 5.45 25.20 27.27
N PRO A 221 4.40 25.79 27.89
CA PRO A 221 3.58 26.81 27.22
C PRO A 221 4.42 28.04 26.84
N ALA A 222 4.42 28.40 25.55
CA ALA A 222 5.25 29.51 25.07
C ALA A 222 4.99 30.87 25.81
N LYS A 223 3.77 31.09 26.27
CA LYS A 223 3.35 32.30 27.03
C LYS A 223 3.97 32.39 28.43
N GLU A 224 4.55 31.35 28.97
CA GLU A 224 5.16 31.30 30.31
C GLU A 224 6.65 31.69 30.29
N LEU A 225 7.23 31.88 29.09
CA LEU A 225 8.63 32.23 28.93
C LEU A 225 8.88 33.69 29.29
N SER A 226 9.98 33.96 30.02
CA SER A 226 10.45 35.32 30.29
C SER A 226 11.08 35.94 29.03
N SER A 227 11.22 37.27 29.05
CA SER A 227 11.86 37.99 27.94
C SER A 227 13.29 37.52 27.64
N ASP A 228 14.06 37.20 28.67
CA ASP A 228 15.46 36.74 28.51
C ASP A 228 15.52 35.37 27.86
N VAL A 229 14.59 34.50 28.21
CA VAL A 229 14.47 33.16 27.60
C VAL A 229 14.01 33.27 26.15
N LEU A 230 13.06 34.16 25.85
CA LEU A 230 12.62 34.44 24.49
C LEU A 230 13.74 35.02 23.62
N HIS A 231 14.55 35.92 24.17
CA HIS A 231 15.74 36.46 23.50
C HIS A 231 16.75 35.34 23.17
N HIS A 232 17.04 34.46 24.14
CA HIS A 232 17.93 33.31 23.91
C HIS A 232 17.37 32.37 22.82
N LEU A 233 16.09 32.05 22.90
CA LEU A 233 15.41 31.20 21.88
C LEU A 233 15.45 31.86 20.51
N TYR A 234 15.22 33.17 20.40
CA TYR A 234 15.31 33.92 19.14
C TYR A 234 16.71 33.83 18.54
N ASN A 235 17.75 33.97 19.36
CA ASN A 235 19.13 33.84 18.89
C ASN A 235 19.41 32.46 18.30
N GLN A 236 18.98 31.37 18.96
CA GLN A 236 19.14 30.01 18.43
C GLN A 236 18.30 29.79 17.14
N PHE A 237 17.07 30.26 17.12
CA PHE A 237 16.22 30.27 15.94
C PHE A 237 16.88 31.03 14.78
N SER A 238 17.42 32.22 15.02
CA SER A 238 18.06 33.02 13.99
C SER A 238 19.34 32.39 13.43
N ILE A 239 20.16 31.74 14.27
CA ILE A 239 21.33 30.97 13.84
C ILE A 239 20.89 29.83 12.92
N TYR A 240 19.92 29.02 13.36
CA TYR A 240 19.43 27.89 12.60
C TYR A 240 18.83 28.28 11.23
N VAL A 241 18.12 29.42 11.19
CA VAL A 241 17.54 29.96 9.95
C VAL A 241 18.63 30.55 9.06
N SER A 242 19.67 31.19 9.66
CA SER A 242 20.80 31.72 8.90
C SER A 242 21.60 30.64 8.19
N ASP A 243 21.82 29.49 8.82
CA ASP A 243 22.49 28.36 8.19
C ASP A 243 21.73 27.90 6.92
N ALA A 244 20.42 27.87 6.97
CA ALA A 244 19.59 27.57 5.79
C ALA A 244 19.69 28.65 4.71
N LYS A 245 19.78 29.94 5.10
CA LYS A 245 19.93 31.06 4.17
C LYS A 245 21.28 31.10 3.49
N GLU A 246 22.34 30.80 4.25
CA GLU A 246 23.73 30.81 3.77
C GLU A 246 24.13 29.55 2.99
N GLY A 247 23.30 28.50 3.07
CA GLY A 247 23.57 27.24 2.37
C GLY A 247 24.50 26.30 3.14
N ASN A 248 24.62 26.46 4.48
CA ASN A 248 25.45 25.62 5.36
C ASN A 248 24.78 24.28 5.64
N PHE A 249 24.44 23.53 4.58
CA PHE A 249 23.71 22.28 4.69
C PHE A 249 24.63 21.07 4.96
N SER A 250 24.09 20.09 5.70
CA SER A 250 24.73 18.82 6.03
C SER A 250 23.65 17.72 6.01
N PRO A 251 23.17 17.37 4.78
CA PRO A 251 22.05 16.47 4.62
C PRO A 251 22.37 15.07 5.17
N ALA A 252 21.47 14.53 6.00
CA ALA A 252 21.67 13.25 6.66
C ALA A 252 20.35 12.49 6.87
N ILE A 253 20.47 11.16 7.01
CA ILE A 253 19.41 10.27 7.47
C ILE A 253 19.78 9.74 8.86
N TYR A 254 18.82 9.69 9.76
CA TYR A 254 18.92 9.16 11.11
C TYR A 254 18.28 7.77 11.16
N TYR A 255 19.05 6.75 11.57
CA TYR A 255 18.65 5.36 11.57
C TYR A 255 18.47 4.82 13.00
N ASP A 256 17.41 4.03 13.19
CA ASP A 256 17.25 3.15 14.32
C ASP A 256 17.68 1.74 13.87
N ALA A 257 18.86 1.30 14.26
CA ALA A 257 19.56 0.18 13.64
C ALA A 257 19.71 0.40 12.12
N GLU A 258 18.99 -0.36 11.28
CA GLU A 258 18.99 -0.22 9.82
C GLU A 258 17.73 0.47 9.27
N GLU A 259 16.76 0.82 10.13
CA GLU A 259 15.51 1.46 9.70
C GLU A 259 15.64 2.98 9.66
N PRO A 260 15.44 3.65 8.51
CA PRO A 260 15.47 5.10 8.45
C PRO A 260 14.26 5.70 9.18
N LYS A 261 14.52 6.49 10.23
CA LYS A 261 13.49 7.13 11.07
C LYS A 261 13.18 8.55 10.63
N GLU A 262 14.20 9.36 10.40
CA GLU A 262 14.06 10.76 10.04
C GLU A 262 15.21 11.19 9.11
N PHE A 263 15.02 12.30 8.39
CA PHE A 263 16.06 12.94 7.63
C PHE A 263 16.02 14.46 7.82
N SER A 264 17.13 15.11 7.60
CA SER A 264 17.22 16.56 7.70
C SER A 264 18.30 17.12 6.79
N SER A 265 18.16 18.41 6.43
CA SER A 265 19.18 19.18 5.72
C SER A 265 20.17 19.89 6.64
N LEU A 266 19.80 20.06 7.91
CA LEU A 266 20.67 20.59 8.98
C LEU A 266 20.78 19.52 10.09
N PRO A 267 21.83 19.55 10.92
CA PRO A 267 21.97 18.61 12.03
C PRO A 267 20.76 18.61 12.97
N LEU A 268 20.38 17.42 13.46
CA LEU A 268 19.36 17.23 14.49
C LEU A 268 20.07 16.67 15.74
N SER A 269 20.42 17.56 16.66
CA SER A 269 21.17 17.21 17.89
C SER A 269 20.30 16.42 18.87
N HIS A 270 18.99 16.63 18.88
CA HIS A 270 18.06 15.88 19.73
C HIS A 270 17.87 14.40 19.30
N PHE A 271 18.45 13.99 18.15
CA PHE A 271 18.47 12.59 17.68
C PHE A 271 19.76 11.85 18.10
N GLU A 272 20.32 12.13 19.27
CA GLU A 272 21.57 11.54 19.78
C GLU A 272 21.57 10.00 19.85
N ASN A 273 20.40 9.40 20.05
CA ASN A 273 20.25 7.94 20.16
C ASN A 273 20.16 7.22 18.79
N TYR A 274 20.19 7.95 17.70
CA TYR A 274 20.09 7.41 16.35
C TYR A 274 21.41 7.50 15.60
N THR A 275 21.70 6.53 14.74
CA THR A 275 22.89 6.57 13.89
C THR A 275 22.70 7.58 12.77
N ARG A 276 23.47 8.66 12.79
CA ARG A 276 23.46 9.68 11.72
C ARG A 276 24.37 9.22 10.58
N ARG A 277 23.83 9.17 9.36
CA ARG A 277 24.58 8.95 8.12
C ARG A 277 24.45 10.17 7.22
N GLU A 278 25.58 10.81 6.91
CA GLU A 278 25.66 11.95 6.00
C GLU A 278 25.67 11.51 4.55
N PHE A 279 25.15 12.38 3.67
CA PHE A 279 25.09 12.18 2.24
C PHE A 279 25.69 13.37 1.50
N SER A 280 26.14 13.15 0.26
CA SER A 280 26.75 14.20 -0.57
C SER A 280 25.73 15.24 -1.04
N SER A 281 24.44 14.88 -1.11
CA SER A 281 23.37 15.76 -1.55
C SER A 281 22.03 15.43 -0.87
N VAL A 282 21.14 16.43 -0.81
CA VAL A 282 19.79 16.25 -0.30
C VAL A 282 18.94 15.40 -1.26
N SER A 283 19.24 15.42 -2.56
CA SER A 283 18.60 14.53 -3.54
C SER A 283 18.85 13.07 -3.22
N GLU A 284 20.11 12.70 -2.88
CA GLU A 284 20.48 11.35 -2.49
C GLU A 284 19.79 10.92 -1.17
N VAL A 285 19.69 11.84 -0.19
CA VAL A 285 18.90 11.61 1.04
C VAL A 285 17.46 11.28 0.72
N LEU A 286 16.80 12.09 -0.12
CA LEU A 286 15.40 11.91 -0.47
C LEU A 286 15.17 10.62 -1.27
N GLU A 287 16.03 10.34 -2.25
CA GLU A 287 15.93 9.09 -3.03
C GLU A 287 16.11 7.87 -2.12
N THR A 288 17.10 7.87 -1.23
CA THR A 288 17.36 6.76 -0.30
C THR A 288 16.23 6.60 0.73
N TYR A 289 15.82 7.66 1.39
CA TYR A 289 14.80 7.62 2.44
C TYR A 289 13.43 7.20 1.91
N TYR A 290 13.07 7.66 0.71
CA TYR A 290 11.75 7.38 0.12
C TYR A 290 11.74 6.20 -0.87
N ALA A 291 12.86 5.60 -1.24
CA ALA A 291 12.94 4.53 -2.24
C ALA A 291 11.95 3.39 -1.95
N LEU A 292 12.00 2.81 -0.76
CA LEU A 292 11.08 1.75 -0.32
C LEU A 292 9.64 2.26 -0.15
N ARG A 293 9.49 3.43 0.45
CA ARG A 293 8.18 4.03 0.75
C ARG A 293 7.44 4.45 -0.52
N ASN A 294 8.15 4.95 -1.52
CA ASN A 294 7.59 5.30 -2.83
C ASN A 294 7.10 4.04 -3.57
N THR A 295 7.91 3.00 -3.61
CA THR A 295 7.55 1.73 -4.23
C THR A 295 6.31 1.12 -3.57
N LEU A 296 6.29 1.01 -2.24
CA LEU A 296 5.15 0.45 -1.50
C LEU A 296 3.87 1.29 -1.66
N THR A 297 3.99 2.63 -1.61
CA THR A 297 2.84 3.53 -1.78
C THR A 297 2.27 3.41 -3.20
N ARG A 298 3.13 3.37 -4.21
CA ARG A 298 2.76 3.21 -5.62
C ARG A 298 2.08 1.85 -5.88
N ILE A 299 2.65 0.79 -5.34
CA ILE A 299 2.04 -0.55 -5.41
C ILE A 299 0.68 -0.58 -4.73
N ARG A 300 0.54 0.02 -3.55
CA ARG A 300 -0.76 0.13 -2.86
C ARG A 300 -1.79 0.90 -3.68
N GLN A 301 -1.42 2.04 -4.29
CA GLN A 301 -2.32 2.81 -5.15
C GLN A 301 -2.72 2.04 -6.40
N LYS A 302 -1.76 1.41 -7.10
CA LYS A 302 -2.03 0.59 -8.29
C LYS A 302 -2.82 -0.68 -7.96
N SER A 303 -2.71 -1.21 -6.75
CA SER A 303 -3.48 -2.37 -6.29
C SER A 303 -4.88 -2.04 -5.77
N ALA A 304 -5.24 -0.75 -5.60
CA ALA A 304 -6.51 -0.34 -4.99
C ALA A 304 -7.74 -0.95 -5.70
N ASP A 305 -7.77 -0.90 -7.03
CA ASP A 305 -8.84 -1.49 -7.82
C ASP A 305 -8.92 -3.02 -7.65
N LEU A 306 -7.77 -3.70 -7.65
CA LEU A 306 -7.70 -5.15 -7.45
C LEU A 306 -8.18 -5.53 -6.04
N ARG A 307 -7.75 -4.79 -5.03
CA ARG A 307 -8.19 -4.96 -3.63
C ARG A 307 -9.70 -4.77 -3.49
N HIS A 308 -10.26 -3.75 -4.14
CA HIS A 308 -11.70 -3.51 -4.13
C HIS A 308 -12.49 -4.68 -4.76
N ILE A 309 -12.02 -5.22 -5.87
CA ILE A 309 -12.62 -6.38 -6.52
C ILE A 309 -12.58 -7.60 -5.61
N VAL A 310 -11.44 -7.91 -5.01
CA VAL A 310 -11.27 -9.04 -4.09
C VAL A 310 -12.16 -8.88 -2.86
N GLN A 311 -12.17 -7.70 -2.25
CA GLN A 311 -13.00 -7.40 -1.08
C GLN A 311 -14.50 -7.56 -1.36
N THR A 312 -14.97 -7.03 -2.50
CA THR A 312 -16.36 -7.16 -2.92
C THR A 312 -16.75 -8.63 -3.15
N ALA A 313 -15.84 -9.40 -3.77
CA ALA A 313 -16.06 -10.84 -3.99
C ALA A 313 -16.07 -11.62 -2.67
N LEU A 314 -15.18 -11.31 -1.73
CA LEU A 314 -15.15 -11.91 -0.39
C LEU A 314 -16.45 -11.66 0.38
N GLU A 315 -16.91 -10.41 0.43
CA GLU A 315 -18.15 -10.05 1.13
C GLU A 315 -19.37 -10.78 0.54
N ARG A 316 -19.45 -10.87 -0.79
CA ARG A 316 -20.51 -11.60 -1.48
C ARG A 316 -20.48 -13.10 -1.14
N ASN A 317 -19.30 -13.73 -1.17
CA ASN A 317 -19.18 -15.16 -0.89
C ASN A 317 -19.40 -15.47 0.58
N ARG A 318 -18.96 -14.63 1.52
CA ARG A 318 -19.24 -14.78 2.96
C ARG A 318 -20.74 -14.72 3.24
N LYS A 319 -21.47 -13.72 2.70
CA LYS A 319 -22.93 -13.64 2.82
C LYS A 319 -23.63 -14.86 2.22
N LYS A 320 -23.15 -15.35 1.07
CA LYS A 320 -23.67 -16.56 0.43
C LYS A 320 -23.46 -17.80 1.31
N TYR A 321 -22.27 -17.94 1.88
CA TYR A 321 -21.92 -19.04 2.77
C TYR A 321 -22.80 -19.06 4.03
N ASP A 322 -22.96 -17.92 4.68
CA ASP A 322 -23.80 -17.76 5.88
C ASP A 322 -25.26 -18.18 5.60
N LEU A 323 -25.79 -17.77 4.44
CA LEU A 323 -27.13 -18.15 4.02
C LEU A 323 -27.23 -19.66 3.78
N GLN A 324 -26.24 -20.27 3.12
CA GLN A 324 -26.18 -21.72 2.86
C GLN A 324 -26.11 -22.51 4.16
N ILE A 325 -25.29 -22.08 5.13
CA ILE A 325 -25.19 -22.72 6.46
C ILE A 325 -26.52 -22.60 7.24
N LYS A 326 -27.19 -21.46 7.18
CA LYS A 326 -28.52 -21.28 7.80
C LYS A 326 -29.53 -22.25 7.18
N GLN A 327 -29.59 -22.33 5.84
CA GLN A 327 -30.48 -23.24 5.14
C GLN A 327 -30.14 -24.73 5.40
N LEU A 328 -28.85 -25.05 5.58
CA LEU A 328 -28.39 -26.39 5.93
C LEU A 328 -28.94 -26.82 7.30
N LYS A 329 -28.87 -25.93 8.30
CA LYS A 329 -29.47 -26.15 9.65
C LYS A 329 -30.94 -26.44 9.58
N ASP A 330 -31.69 -25.76 8.70
CA ASP A 330 -33.14 -26.00 8.53
C ASP A 330 -33.45 -27.42 8.03
N THR A 331 -32.45 -28.11 7.45
CA THR A 331 -32.60 -29.50 6.98
C THR A 331 -32.11 -30.55 7.97
N GLU A 332 -31.55 -30.18 9.13
CA GLU A 332 -31.01 -31.12 10.13
C GLU A 332 -32.11 -32.07 10.67
N ASN A 333 -33.32 -31.54 10.86
CA ASN A 333 -34.46 -32.30 11.39
C ASN A 333 -35.22 -33.09 10.31
N ARG A 334 -34.62 -33.34 9.12
CA ARG A 334 -35.31 -34.04 8.01
C ARG A 334 -35.73 -35.45 8.33
N GLU A 335 -34.97 -36.18 9.13
CA GLU A 335 -35.25 -37.55 9.53
C GLU A 335 -36.58 -37.66 10.27
N LYS A 336 -36.96 -36.63 11.00
CA LYS A 336 -38.26 -36.54 11.66
C LYS A 336 -39.46 -36.77 10.68
N TYR A 337 -39.34 -36.21 9.46
CA TYR A 337 -40.44 -36.36 8.48
C TYR A 337 -40.48 -37.77 7.87
N LYS A 338 -39.33 -38.44 7.74
CA LYS A 338 -39.29 -39.85 7.36
C LYS A 338 -40.02 -40.72 8.41
N VAL A 339 -39.61 -40.54 9.68
CA VAL A 339 -40.24 -41.24 10.81
C VAL A 339 -41.74 -40.98 10.87
N TYR A 340 -42.18 -39.72 10.70
CA TYR A 340 -43.63 -39.39 10.69
C TYR A 340 -44.37 -40.12 9.55
N GLY A 341 -43.80 -40.17 8.34
CA GLY A 341 -44.38 -40.90 7.22
C GLY A 341 -44.50 -42.40 7.50
N GLU A 342 -43.44 -43.01 8.07
CA GLU A 342 -43.43 -44.44 8.46
C GLU A 342 -44.45 -44.75 9.55
N LEU A 343 -44.53 -43.93 10.59
CA LEU A 343 -45.48 -44.12 11.68
C LEU A 343 -46.94 -43.94 11.22
N ILE A 344 -47.24 -43.00 10.34
CA ILE A 344 -48.57 -42.83 9.74
C ILE A 344 -48.88 -44.07 8.85
N HIS A 345 -47.92 -44.59 8.09
CA HIS A 345 -48.15 -45.76 7.28
C HIS A 345 -48.40 -47.01 8.12
N THR A 346 -47.74 -47.12 9.29
CA THR A 346 -47.87 -48.29 10.19
C THR A 346 -49.13 -48.26 11.03
N TYR A 347 -49.49 -47.08 11.59
CA TYR A 347 -50.59 -46.93 12.56
C TYR A 347 -51.83 -46.22 12.01
N GLY A 348 -51.74 -45.68 10.77
CA GLY A 348 -52.80 -44.87 10.17
C GLY A 348 -54.10 -45.59 9.82
N TYR A 349 -54.06 -46.92 9.76
CA TYR A 349 -55.26 -47.72 9.45
C TYR A 349 -56.35 -47.69 10.54
N HIS A 350 -56.02 -47.18 11.76
CA HIS A 350 -56.98 -46.99 12.85
C HIS A 350 -57.54 -45.56 12.95
N LEU A 351 -57.10 -44.66 12.06
CA LEU A 351 -57.55 -43.28 12.09
C LEU A 351 -58.92 -43.11 11.44
N GLU A 352 -59.77 -42.34 12.13
CA GLU A 352 -61.04 -41.88 11.55
C GLU A 352 -60.80 -40.79 10.50
N ASP A 353 -61.71 -40.69 9.52
CA ASP A 353 -61.67 -39.66 8.51
C ASP A 353 -61.72 -38.25 9.15
N GLY A 354 -60.81 -37.35 8.74
CA GLY A 354 -60.72 -35.99 9.30
C GLY A 354 -59.89 -35.86 10.57
N ALA A 355 -59.15 -36.88 10.99
CA ALA A 355 -58.24 -36.81 12.13
C ALA A 355 -57.15 -35.74 11.92
N LYS A 356 -56.96 -34.90 12.93
CA LYS A 356 -55.95 -33.79 12.89
C LYS A 356 -54.60 -34.19 13.46
N THR A 357 -54.49 -35.26 14.20
CA THR A 357 -53.26 -35.74 14.85
C THR A 357 -53.28 -37.27 14.97
N LEU A 358 -52.09 -37.87 14.87
CA LEU A 358 -51.83 -39.27 15.21
C LEU A 358 -50.87 -39.30 16.41
N GLU A 359 -51.25 -40.00 17.48
CA GLU A 359 -50.32 -40.36 18.56
C GLU A 359 -49.85 -41.78 18.36
N ALA A 360 -48.58 -41.98 18.17
CA ALA A 360 -47.99 -43.28 17.87
C ALA A 360 -46.66 -43.47 18.61
N LEU A 361 -46.34 -44.71 18.95
CA LEU A 361 -45.08 -45.08 19.54
C LEU A 361 -44.01 -45.04 18.44
N ASN A 362 -43.03 -44.17 18.63
CA ASN A 362 -41.85 -44.15 17.79
C ASN A 362 -40.95 -45.35 18.14
N TYR A 363 -40.95 -46.37 17.30
CA TYR A 363 -40.18 -47.59 17.54
C TYR A 363 -38.65 -47.41 17.43
N TYR A 364 -38.17 -46.25 16.98
CA TYR A 364 -36.72 -45.93 16.98
C TYR A 364 -36.25 -45.36 18.33
N THR A 365 -37.10 -44.56 19.02
CA THR A 365 -36.75 -43.91 20.30
C THR A 365 -37.49 -44.47 21.50
N ASN A 366 -38.51 -45.35 21.27
CA ASN A 366 -39.43 -45.87 22.27
C ASN A 366 -40.21 -44.80 23.03
N GLU A 367 -40.50 -43.68 22.38
CA GLU A 367 -41.25 -42.52 22.93
C GLU A 367 -42.57 -42.32 22.16
N MET A 368 -43.60 -41.83 22.84
CA MET A 368 -44.83 -41.44 22.18
C MET A 368 -44.67 -40.14 21.44
N VAL A 369 -44.98 -40.10 20.15
CA VAL A 369 -44.88 -38.93 19.28
C VAL A 369 -46.22 -38.54 18.73
N LYS A 370 -46.55 -37.24 18.85
CA LYS A 370 -47.75 -36.64 18.28
C LYS A 370 -47.46 -36.06 16.91
N ILE A 371 -48.07 -36.64 15.88
CA ILE A 371 -47.85 -36.29 14.47
C ILE A 371 -49.04 -35.44 13.98
N PRO A 372 -48.83 -34.20 13.50
CA PRO A 372 -49.86 -33.38 12.89
C PRO A 372 -50.33 -33.96 11.55
N LEU A 373 -51.65 -34.06 11.35
CA LEU A 373 -52.25 -34.52 10.10
C LEU A 373 -53.06 -33.40 9.44
N ASP A 374 -53.16 -33.43 8.15
CA ASP A 374 -54.08 -32.63 7.36
C ASP A 374 -55.42 -33.35 7.26
N ALA A 375 -56.44 -32.83 7.92
CA ALA A 375 -57.76 -33.42 8.01
C ALA A 375 -58.49 -33.56 6.66
N ALA A 376 -58.06 -32.85 5.64
CA ALA A 376 -58.58 -32.93 4.28
C ALA A 376 -57.98 -34.09 3.46
N LYS A 377 -57.04 -34.86 4.05
CA LYS A 377 -56.26 -35.91 3.38
C LYS A 377 -56.40 -37.25 4.09
N THR A 378 -56.39 -38.29 3.34
CA THR A 378 -56.31 -39.65 3.85
C THR A 378 -55.01 -39.91 4.61
N PRO A 379 -54.95 -40.90 5.51
CA PRO A 379 -53.68 -41.26 6.17
C PRO A 379 -52.54 -41.54 5.19
N ALA A 380 -52.81 -42.23 4.06
CA ALA A 380 -51.82 -42.51 3.01
C ALA A 380 -51.28 -41.22 2.33
N GLU A 381 -52.16 -40.27 2.04
CA GLU A 381 -51.78 -38.99 1.48
C GLU A 381 -50.96 -38.11 2.47
N ASN A 382 -51.29 -38.17 3.77
CA ASN A 382 -50.51 -37.55 4.83
C ASN A 382 -49.13 -38.19 4.95
N ALA A 383 -49.01 -39.50 4.91
CA ALA A 383 -47.72 -40.21 4.89
C ALA A 383 -46.89 -39.80 3.69
N GLN A 384 -47.49 -39.80 2.47
CA GLN A 384 -46.81 -39.37 1.25
C GLN A 384 -46.34 -37.94 1.34
N ARG A 385 -47.11 -37.01 1.87
CA ARG A 385 -46.71 -35.59 2.10
C ARG A 385 -45.49 -35.47 3.01
N TYR A 386 -45.37 -36.30 4.04
CA TYR A 386 -44.21 -36.32 4.92
C TYR A 386 -42.98 -36.95 4.21
N PHE A 387 -43.16 -38.01 3.44
CA PHE A 387 -42.09 -38.55 2.61
C PHE A 387 -41.61 -37.58 1.54
N ASP A 388 -42.51 -36.86 0.88
CA ASP A 388 -42.16 -35.81 -0.09
C ASP A 388 -41.36 -34.68 0.59
N LYS A 389 -41.74 -34.26 1.79
CA LYS A 389 -41.02 -33.27 2.58
C LYS A 389 -39.63 -33.74 2.99
N TYR A 390 -39.50 -35.00 3.43
CA TYR A 390 -38.21 -35.65 3.69
C TYR A 390 -37.33 -35.66 2.44
N ASN A 391 -37.85 -36.16 1.34
CA ASN A 391 -37.09 -36.27 0.09
C ASN A 391 -36.63 -34.89 -0.44
N LYS A 392 -37.48 -33.90 -0.35
CA LYS A 392 -37.13 -32.52 -0.69
C LYS A 392 -35.98 -31.98 0.20
N GLN A 393 -36.09 -32.14 1.52
CA GLN A 393 -35.05 -31.71 2.45
C GLN A 393 -33.76 -32.49 2.30
N LYS A 394 -33.80 -33.80 2.03
CA LYS A 394 -32.64 -34.64 1.77
C LYS A 394 -31.85 -34.14 0.54
N ARG A 395 -32.54 -33.90 -0.59
CA ARG A 395 -31.90 -33.36 -1.81
C ARG A 395 -31.32 -31.95 -1.54
N THR A 396 -32.04 -31.12 -0.78
CA THR A 396 -31.57 -29.80 -0.39
C THR A 396 -30.30 -29.89 0.48
N PHE A 397 -30.27 -30.79 1.45
CA PHE A 397 -29.12 -31.04 2.31
C PHE A 397 -27.88 -31.45 1.49
N GLU A 398 -28.03 -32.46 0.61
CA GLU A 398 -26.93 -32.96 -0.24
C GLU A 398 -26.39 -31.83 -1.15
N ALA A 399 -27.29 -31.07 -1.78
CA ALA A 399 -26.90 -29.96 -2.65
C ALA A 399 -26.21 -28.82 -1.86
N LEU A 400 -26.76 -28.42 -0.70
CA LEU A 400 -26.18 -27.34 0.11
C LEU A 400 -24.86 -27.73 0.75
N THR A 401 -24.67 -29.00 1.14
CA THR A 401 -23.40 -29.52 1.66
C THR A 401 -22.28 -29.31 0.63
N ARG A 402 -22.54 -29.69 -0.62
CA ARG A 402 -21.59 -29.48 -1.71
C ARG A 402 -21.37 -28.00 -2.00
N LEU A 403 -22.45 -27.22 -2.18
CA LEU A 403 -22.37 -25.81 -2.50
C LEU A 403 -21.70 -24.96 -1.41
N SER A 404 -21.91 -25.31 -0.13
CA SER A 404 -21.24 -24.61 0.98
C SER A 404 -19.75 -24.88 1.01
N GLN A 405 -19.32 -26.12 0.69
CA GLN A 405 -17.91 -26.45 0.57
C GLN A 405 -17.27 -25.68 -0.60
N GLU A 406 -17.89 -25.68 -1.78
CA GLU A 406 -17.42 -24.89 -2.94
C GLU A 406 -17.30 -23.41 -2.60
N THR A 407 -18.29 -22.83 -1.89
CA THR A 407 -18.26 -21.43 -1.47
C THR A 407 -17.17 -21.16 -0.42
N LYS A 408 -16.92 -22.10 0.49
CA LYS A 408 -15.82 -22.01 1.46
C LYS A 408 -14.46 -22.00 0.75
N ASP A 409 -14.28 -22.88 -0.25
CA ASP A 409 -13.07 -22.92 -1.06
C ASP A 409 -12.87 -21.63 -1.87
N ASP A 410 -13.96 -21.01 -2.37
CA ASP A 410 -13.92 -19.69 -3.01
C ASP A 410 -13.45 -18.60 -2.04
N ILE A 411 -13.90 -18.61 -0.79
CA ILE A 411 -13.49 -17.66 0.24
C ILE A 411 -11.99 -17.81 0.54
N LEU A 412 -11.51 -19.04 0.81
CA LEU A 412 -10.10 -19.32 1.07
C LEU A 412 -9.20 -18.89 -0.09
N TYR A 413 -9.65 -19.12 -1.31
CA TYR A 413 -8.93 -18.70 -2.51
C TYR A 413 -8.85 -17.18 -2.65
N LEU A 414 -9.94 -16.46 -2.38
CA LEU A 414 -9.92 -14.99 -2.40
C LEU A 414 -9.06 -14.40 -1.27
N GLU A 415 -9.03 -15.03 -0.10
CA GLU A 415 -8.17 -14.66 1.01
C GLU A 415 -6.68 -14.88 0.66
N SER A 416 -6.34 -15.94 -0.08
CA SER A 416 -4.97 -16.13 -0.57
C SER A 416 -4.57 -15.05 -1.60
N ILE A 417 -5.48 -14.62 -2.49
CA ILE A 417 -5.23 -13.50 -3.40
C ILE A 417 -5.06 -12.18 -2.62
N GLN A 418 -5.84 -11.97 -1.56
CA GLN A 418 -5.67 -10.80 -0.70
C GLN A 418 -4.28 -10.78 -0.07
N THR A 419 -3.82 -11.92 0.45
CA THR A 419 -2.45 -12.08 0.99
C THR A 419 -1.39 -11.82 -0.08
N ALA A 420 -1.58 -12.33 -1.31
CA ALA A 420 -0.68 -12.04 -2.43
C ALA A 420 -0.59 -10.53 -2.76
N LEU A 421 -1.71 -9.80 -2.69
CA LEU A 421 -1.74 -8.34 -2.84
C LEU A 421 -1.00 -7.59 -1.71
N ASP A 422 -0.93 -8.18 -0.50
CA ASP A 422 -0.18 -7.61 0.63
C ASP A 422 1.32 -7.88 0.53
N ILE A 423 1.71 -8.96 -0.13
CA ILE A 423 3.09 -9.37 -0.39
C ILE A 423 3.69 -8.64 -1.61
N ALA A 424 2.85 -8.24 -2.58
CA ALA A 424 3.28 -7.66 -3.85
C ALA A 424 4.20 -6.43 -3.65
N LEU A 425 5.38 -6.46 -4.29
CA LEU A 425 6.40 -5.41 -4.21
C LEU A 425 6.64 -4.72 -5.57
N THR A 426 6.20 -5.33 -6.67
CA THR A 426 6.45 -4.85 -8.03
C THR A 426 5.16 -4.74 -8.84
N GLU A 427 5.22 -4.02 -9.97
CA GLU A 427 4.10 -3.95 -10.91
C GLU A 427 3.86 -5.29 -11.62
N ASP A 428 4.91 -6.06 -11.83
CA ASP A 428 4.82 -7.40 -12.42
C ASP A 428 4.07 -8.36 -11.48
N ASP A 429 4.27 -8.25 -10.15
CA ASP A 429 3.47 -9.00 -9.16
C ASP A 429 1.98 -8.66 -9.30
N LEU A 430 1.62 -7.37 -9.41
CA LEU A 430 0.24 -6.95 -9.61
C LEU A 430 -0.33 -7.42 -10.95
N ALA A 431 0.50 -7.46 -12.00
CA ALA A 431 0.07 -7.94 -13.31
C ALA A 431 -0.25 -9.44 -13.29
N GLU A 432 0.53 -10.26 -12.57
CA GLU A 432 0.24 -11.69 -12.36
C GLU A 432 -1.03 -11.92 -11.54
N ILE A 433 -1.21 -11.19 -10.43
CA ILE A 433 -2.43 -11.29 -9.62
C ILE A 433 -3.67 -10.88 -10.44
N LYS A 434 -3.54 -9.85 -11.27
CA LYS A 434 -4.61 -9.45 -12.19
C LYS A 434 -4.95 -10.55 -13.21
N GLU A 435 -3.94 -11.20 -13.79
CA GLU A 435 -4.16 -12.33 -14.71
C GLU A 435 -4.83 -13.51 -13.98
N GLU A 436 -4.45 -13.77 -12.72
CA GLU A 436 -5.08 -14.77 -11.87
C GLU A 436 -6.57 -14.47 -11.64
N LEU A 437 -6.92 -13.23 -11.31
CA LEU A 437 -8.31 -12.78 -11.14
C LEU A 437 -9.13 -12.90 -12.44
N ILE A 438 -8.50 -12.67 -13.59
CA ILE A 438 -9.14 -12.86 -14.91
C ILE A 438 -9.40 -14.34 -15.18
N ARG A 439 -8.41 -15.23 -14.95
CA ARG A 439 -8.55 -16.69 -15.15
C ARG A 439 -9.59 -17.29 -14.24
N SER A 440 -9.71 -16.79 -13.02
CA SER A 440 -10.68 -17.26 -12.02
C SER A 440 -12.08 -16.64 -12.19
N GLY A 441 -12.27 -15.76 -13.18
CA GLY A 441 -13.58 -15.19 -13.52
C GLY A 441 -14.03 -14.01 -12.65
N TYR A 442 -13.18 -13.51 -11.74
CA TYR A 442 -13.49 -12.33 -10.90
C TYR A 442 -13.30 -11.02 -11.65
N MET A 443 -12.55 -11.02 -12.76
CA MET A 443 -12.38 -9.86 -13.65
C MET A 443 -12.65 -10.23 -15.11
N ARG A 444 -13.18 -9.26 -15.87
CA ARG A 444 -13.28 -9.39 -17.33
C ARG A 444 -11.98 -8.97 -18.00
N ARG A 445 -11.51 -9.74 -18.98
CA ARG A 445 -10.36 -9.36 -19.81
C ARG A 445 -10.74 -8.15 -20.69
N LYS A 446 -10.07 -7.02 -20.52
CA LYS A 446 -10.16 -5.92 -21.50
C LYS A 446 -9.41 -6.35 -22.77
N PHE A 447 -10.03 -6.20 -23.93
CA PHE A 447 -9.41 -6.50 -25.23
C PHE A 447 -8.17 -5.60 -25.44
N THR A 448 -7.00 -6.11 -25.15
CA THR A 448 -5.72 -5.52 -25.55
C THR A 448 -5.03 -6.45 -26.54
N LYS A 449 -4.62 -5.90 -27.71
CA LYS A 449 -4.00 -6.66 -28.81
C LYS A 449 -2.63 -7.23 -28.52
N LYS A 450 -2.01 -6.99 -27.34
CA LYS A 450 -0.69 -7.55 -26.97
C LYS A 450 -0.80 -8.41 -25.72
N LYS A 451 -0.40 -9.69 -25.85
CA LYS A 451 -0.05 -10.53 -24.71
C LYS A 451 1.24 -9.95 -24.11
N VAL A 452 1.17 -9.34 -22.95
CA VAL A 452 2.36 -8.99 -22.16
C VAL A 452 2.93 -10.30 -21.63
N LYS A 453 4.13 -10.66 -22.05
CA LYS A 453 4.88 -11.75 -21.43
C LYS A 453 5.42 -11.21 -20.10
N ILE A 454 4.75 -11.55 -19.01
CA ILE A 454 5.21 -11.21 -17.66
C ILE A 454 6.35 -12.19 -17.35
N LYS A 455 7.55 -11.67 -17.13
CA LYS A 455 8.69 -12.43 -16.60
C LYS A 455 8.83 -12.04 -15.14
N ASN A 456 8.15 -12.76 -14.26
CA ASN A 456 8.22 -12.53 -12.84
C ASN A 456 8.70 -13.82 -12.17
N ALA A 457 9.91 -13.79 -11.60
CA ALA A 457 10.47 -14.92 -10.90
C ALA A 457 9.96 -15.01 -9.45
N PRO A 458 9.90 -16.20 -8.84
CA PRO A 458 9.69 -16.34 -7.41
C PRO A 458 10.84 -15.68 -6.64
N LEU A 459 10.63 -15.34 -5.37
CA LEU A 459 11.71 -14.83 -4.52
C LEU A 459 12.71 -15.95 -4.26
N HIS A 460 14.00 -15.62 -4.29
CA HIS A 460 15.09 -16.55 -4.10
C HIS A 460 15.94 -16.14 -2.89
N TYR A 461 15.91 -16.97 -1.85
CA TYR A 461 16.66 -16.80 -0.61
C TYR A 461 17.76 -17.83 -0.46
N LEU A 462 18.78 -17.49 0.32
CA LEU A 462 19.80 -18.41 0.77
C LEU A 462 19.66 -18.56 2.30
N SER A 463 19.62 -19.81 2.77
CA SER A 463 19.63 -20.09 4.20
C SER A 463 20.98 -19.79 4.81
N SER A 464 21.06 -19.79 6.16
CA SER A 464 22.31 -19.65 6.91
C SER A 464 23.35 -20.70 6.51
N ASP A 465 22.93 -21.89 6.12
CA ASP A 465 23.77 -23.03 5.73
C ASP A 465 23.94 -23.17 4.21
N GLY A 466 23.55 -22.15 3.43
CA GLY A 466 23.76 -22.09 1.99
C GLY A 466 22.74 -22.87 1.13
N TYR A 467 21.60 -23.28 1.71
CA TYR A 467 20.52 -23.92 0.93
C TYR A 467 19.69 -22.89 0.18
N HIS A 468 19.35 -23.22 -1.05
CA HIS A 468 18.50 -22.39 -1.90
C HIS A 468 17.01 -22.59 -1.55
N MET A 469 16.34 -21.48 -1.22
CA MET A 469 14.93 -21.42 -0.83
C MET A 469 14.16 -20.52 -1.78
N TYR A 470 13.03 -20.98 -2.30
CA TYR A 470 12.20 -20.26 -3.26
C TYR A 470 10.81 -20.02 -2.70
N VAL A 471 10.31 -18.79 -2.82
CA VAL A 471 9.02 -18.37 -2.28
C VAL A 471 8.11 -17.87 -3.40
N GLY A 472 6.92 -18.47 -3.50
CA GLY A 472 5.91 -18.04 -4.48
C GLY A 472 5.20 -16.76 -4.01
N LYS A 473 5.04 -15.78 -4.90
CA LYS A 473 4.43 -14.47 -4.62
C LYS A 473 2.91 -14.45 -4.83
N ASN A 474 2.36 -15.47 -5.49
CA ASN A 474 0.93 -15.64 -5.77
C ASN A 474 0.60 -17.11 -6.02
N ASN A 475 -0.67 -17.46 -6.16
CA ASN A 475 -1.11 -18.85 -6.32
C ASN A 475 -0.62 -19.51 -7.62
N LEU A 476 -0.43 -18.75 -8.69
CA LEU A 476 0.12 -19.28 -9.95
C LEU A 476 1.59 -19.67 -9.77
N GLN A 477 2.38 -18.82 -9.09
CA GLN A 477 3.77 -19.15 -8.76
C GLN A 477 3.87 -20.28 -7.73
N ASN A 478 2.95 -20.35 -6.76
CA ASN A 478 2.87 -21.46 -5.81
C ASN A 478 2.69 -22.80 -6.53
N ASP A 479 1.80 -22.83 -7.53
CA ASP A 479 1.61 -24.04 -8.37
C ASP A 479 2.87 -24.37 -9.19
N GLU A 480 3.45 -23.37 -9.84
CA GLU A 480 4.65 -23.55 -10.66
C GLU A 480 5.82 -24.08 -9.83
N LEU A 481 6.08 -23.47 -8.66
CA LEU A 481 7.12 -23.92 -7.73
C LEU A 481 6.89 -25.34 -7.25
N THR A 482 5.67 -25.69 -6.85
CA THR A 482 5.38 -26.98 -6.23
C THR A 482 5.33 -28.11 -7.25
N PHE A 483 4.74 -27.89 -8.43
CA PHE A 483 4.43 -28.98 -9.35
C PHE A 483 5.34 -29.06 -10.58
N HIS A 484 6.05 -27.98 -10.93
CA HIS A 484 6.93 -27.94 -12.09
C HIS A 484 8.41 -27.71 -11.75
N PHE A 485 8.71 -26.89 -10.72
CA PHE A 485 10.07 -26.59 -10.33
C PHE A 485 10.63 -27.56 -9.28
N ALA A 486 9.84 -27.90 -8.26
CA ALA A 486 10.30 -28.78 -7.17
C ALA A 486 10.38 -30.25 -7.61
N THR A 487 11.46 -30.93 -7.21
CA THR A 487 11.67 -32.37 -7.37
C THR A 487 11.16 -33.15 -6.15
N GLY A 488 11.06 -34.49 -6.27
CA GLY A 488 10.45 -35.31 -5.21
C GLY A 488 11.12 -35.20 -3.84
N ASN A 489 12.42 -34.96 -3.81
CA ASN A 489 13.25 -34.90 -2.58
C ASN A 489 13.38 -33.48 -2.01
N ASP A 490 12.84 -32.45 -2.69
CA ASP A 490 12.79 -31.09 -2.17
C ASP A 490 11.78 -30.99 -1.04
N TRP A 491 11.97 -30.05 -0.13
CA TRP A 491 11.06 -29.80 0.98
C TRP A 491 10.10 -28.67 0.67
N TRP A 492 8.82 -28.88 0.96
CA TRP A 492 7.73 -27.93 0.82
C TRP A 492 7.27 -27.45 2.19
N PHE A 493 7.07 -26.14 2.35
CA PHE A 493 6.61 -25.49 3.59
C PHE A 493 5.43 -24.60 3.30
N HIS A 494 4.50 -24.52 4.24
CA HIS A 494 3.36 -23.61 4.18
C HIS A 494 2.79 -23.33 5.57
N VAL A 495 2.23 -22.14 5.78
CA VAL A 495 1.53 -21.80 7.02
C VAL A 495 0.29 -22.69 7.19
N LYS A 496 0.11 -23.23 8.38
CA LYS A 496 -1.00 -24.12 8.68
C LYS A 496 -2.31 -23.37 8.82
N ASN A 497 -3.37 -23.82 8.18
CA ASN A 497 -4.73 -23.28 8.25
C ASN A 497 -4.86 -21.78 7.93
N ALA A 498 -3.93 -21.17 7.22
CA ALA A 498 -3.95 -19.76 6.84
C ALA A 498 -3.48 -19.58 5.39
N PRO A 499 -3.87 -18.49 4.72
CA PRO A 499 -3.34 -18.14 3.41
C PRO A 499 -1.86 -17.76 3.46
N GLY A 500 -1.05 -18.25 2.52
CA GLY A 500 0.38 -17.97 2.46
C GLY A 500 1.05 -18.45 1.20
N SER A 501 2.35 -18.21 1.11
CA SER A 501 3.22 -18.66 0.04
C SER A 501 3.67 -20.10 0.24
N HIS A 502 3.85 -20.83 -0.86
CA HIS A 502 4.63 -22.06 -0.83
C HIS A 502 6.12 -21.70 -0.80
N VAL A 503 6.84 -22.32 0.11
CA VAL A 503 8.29 -22.23 0.19
C VAL A 503 8.88 -23.58 -0.19
N ILE A 504 9.81 -23.58 -1.15
CA ILE A 504 10.51 -24.79 -1.62
C ILE A 504 11.98 -24.65 -1.23
N VAL A 505 12.49 -25.64 -0.48
CA VAL A 505 13.91 -25.78 -0.19
C VAL A 505 14.48 -26.86 -1.11
N LYS A 506 15.51 -26.50 -1.88
CA LYS A 506 16.18 -27.45 -2.79
C LYS A 506 17.06 -28.41 -2.00
N SER A 507 16.80 -29.70 -2.15
CA SER A 507 17.62 -30.75 -1.53
C SER A 507 18.96 -30.86 -2.24
N THR A 508 20.04 -30.98 -1.45
CA THR A 508 21.39 -31.27 -1.94
C THR A 508 21.68 -32.78 -2.00
N GLY A 509 20.76 -33.60 -1.49
CA GLY A 509 20.96 -35.05 -1.33
C GLY A 509 21.58 -35.45 0.02
N GLU A 510 21.97 -34.49 0.82
CA GLU A 510 22.45 -34.68 2.21
C GLU A 510 21.32 -34.43 3.20
N GLU A 511 21.51 -34.84 4.46
CA GLU A 511 20.57 -34.56 5.52
C GLU A 511 20.54 -33.05 5.80
N MET A 512 19.35 -32.47 5.76
CA MET A 512 19.16 -31.01 5.88
C MET A 512 19.23 -30.62 7.37
N PRO A 513 20.06 -29.62 7.75
CA PRO A 513 20.17 -29.12 9.12
C PRO A 513 18.86 -28.50 9.64
N ASP A 514 18.61 -28.58 10.95
CA ASP A 514 17.44 -28.00 11.60
C ASP A 514 17.32 -26.48 11.36
N SER A 515 18.44 -25.75 11.32
CA SER A 515 18.52 -24.33 10.98
C SER A 515 17.84 -23.98 9.64
N VAL A 516 17.98 -24.87 8.63
CA VAL A 516 17.36 -24.67 7.31
C VAL A 516 15.84 -24.84 7.39
N PHE A 517 15.34 -25.79 8.21
CA PHE A 517 13.90 -25.94 8.47
C PHE A 517 13.33 -24.70 9.17
N GLU A 518 14.07 -24.14 10.13
CA GLU A 518 13.68 -22.88 10.79
C GLU A 518 13.67 -21.71 9.81
N ASP A 519 14.71 -21.55 9.00
CA ASP A 519 14.81 -20.47 8.00
C ASP A 519 13.65 -20.52 6.99
N ALA A 520 13.36 -21.72 6.45
CA ALA A 520 12.23 -21.94 5.56
C ALA A 520 10.88 -21.71 6.24
N GLY A 521 10.76 -22.12 7.51
CA GLY A 521 9.59 -21.87 8.34
C GLY A 521 9.34 -20.37 8.56
N ARG A 522 10.39 -19.58 8.85
CA ARG A 522 10.30 -18.11 8.97
C ARG A 522 9.85 -17.46 7.67
N LEU A 523 10.36 -17.92 6.51
CA LEU A 523 9.89 -17.46 5.21
C LEU A 523 8.40 -17.76 5.01
N ALA A 524 7.95 -18.98 5.31
CA ALA A 524 6.54 -19.35 5.18
C ALA A 524 5.64 -18.52 6.13
N ALA A 525 6.10 -18.23 7.35
CA ALA A 525 5.41 -17.37 8.29
C ALA A 525 5.33 -15.90 7.78
N TYR A 526 6.44 -15.36 7.31
CA TYR A 526 6.55 -13.97 6.85
C TYR A 526 5.71 -13.72 5.59
N TYR A 527 5.70 -14.66 4.63
CA TYR A 527 4.93 -14.57 3.40
C TYR A 527 3.54 -15.19 3.53
N SER A 528 2.88 -14.93 4.65
CA SER A 528 1.53 -15.40 4.96
C SER A 528 0.68 -14.31 5.57
N SER A 529 -0.61 -14.58 5.75
CA SER A 529 -1.52 -13.72 6.50
C SER A 529 -1.20 -13.63 8.00
N MET A 530 -0.29 -14.48 8.50
CA MET A 530 0.18 -14.53 9.89
C MET A 530 1.49 -13.75 10.11
N ARG A 531 1.89 -12.92 9.15
CA ARG A 531 3.07 -12.06 9.20
C ARG A 531 3.07 -11.19 10.47
N GLY A 532 4.22 -11.13 11.16
CA GLY A 532 4.36 -10.42 12.43
C GLY A 532 3.95 -11.24 13.66
N GLY A 533 3.51 -12.49 13.48
CA GLY A 533 3.25 -13.41 14.58
C GLY A 533 4.55 -13.96 15.20
N GLU A 534 4.57 -14.04 16.54
CA GLU A 534 5.71 -14.63 17.29
C GLU A 534 5.66 -16.16 17.33
N LYS A 535 4.46 -16.76 17.13
CA LYS A 535 4.21 -18.21 17.18
C LYS A 535 3.31 -18.60 16.02
N VAL A 536 3.92 -18.86 14.87
CA VAL A 536 3.21 -19.26 13.65
C VAL A 536 3.44 -20.76 13.42
N GLU A 537 2.36 -21.50 13.25
CA GLU A 537 2.42 -22.94 12.98
C GLU A 537 2.62 -23.14 11.46
N ILE A 538 3.70 -23.86 11.10
CA ILE A 538 4.10 -24.15 9.73
C ILE A 538 4.08 -25.65 9.51
N ASP A 539 3.38 -26.11 8.50
CA ASP A 539 3.43 -27.48 8.03
C ASP A 539 4.53 -27.62 6.97
N TYR A 540 5.29 -28.72 7.05
CA TYR A 540 6.33 -29.02 6.08
C TYR A 540 6.39 -30.51 5.78
N VAL A 541 6.75 -30.84 4.55
CA VAL A 541 6.80 -32.22 4.07
C VAL A 541 7.64 -32.31 2.80
N GLU A 542 8.23 -33.48 2.52
CA GLU A 542 8.87 -33.70 1.22
C GLU A 542 7.85 -33.58 0.07
N LYS A 543 8.25 -32.91 -1.00
CA LYS A 543 7.37 -32.61 -2.15
C LYS A 543 6.67 -33.83 -2.73
N LYS A 544 7.27 -35.03 -2.70
CA LYS A 544 6.65 -36.28 -3.19
C LYS A 544 5.30 -36.59 -2.54
N HIS A 545 5.04 -36.05 -1.33
CA HIS A 545 3.78 -36.24 -0.58
C HIS A 545 2.77 -35.11 -0.84
N VAL A 546 3.13 -34.08 -1.63
CA VAL A 546 2.24 -32.95 -1.98
C VAL A 546 1.60 -33.23 -3.34
N LYS A 547 0.27 -33.21 -3.39
CA LYS A 547 -0.53 -33.49 -4.61
C LYS A 547 -1.49 -32.34 -4.91
N LYS A 548 -1.79 -32.14 -6.19
CA LYS A 548 -2.85 -31.25 -6.64
C LYS A 548 -4.19 -31.97 -6.51
N PRO A 549 -5.20 -31.41 -5.80
CA PRO A 549 -6.54 -31.97 -5.78
C PRO A 549 -7.19 -31.85 -7.17
N ASN A 550 -8.00 -32.84 -7.56
CA ASN A 550 -8.72 -32.81 -8.83
C ASN A 550 -9.67 -31.60 -8.89
N GLY A 551 -9.52 -30.76 -9.92
CA GLY A 551 -10.29 -29.52 -10.06
C GLY A 551 -9.93 -28.42 -9.05
N GLY A 552 -8.84 -28.60 -8.28
CA GLY A 552 -8.37 -27.62 -7.30
C GLY A 552 -7.92 -26.32 -7.94
N LYS A 553 -8.22 -25.20 -7.27
CA LYS A 553 -7.78 -23.87 -7.67
C LYS A 553 -6.25 -23.74 -7.62
N PRO A 554 -5.65 -22.76 -8.32
CA PRO A 554 -4.23 -22.46 -8.17
C PRO A 554 -3.84 -22.24 -6.70
N GLY A 555 -2.67 -22.75 -6.29
CA GLY A 555 -2.18 -22.68 -4.91
C GLY A 555 -2.76 -23.74 -3.96
N PHE A 556 -3.84 -24.44 -4.32
CA PHE A 556 -4.42 -25.49 -3.47
C PHE A 556 -3.67 -26.81 -3.61
N VAL A 557 -3.31 -27.39 -2.48
CA VAL A 557 -2.63 -28.68 -2.38
C VAL A 557 -3.29 -29.57 -1.33
N VAL A 558 -3.08 -30.86 -1.43
CA VAL A 558 -3.34 -31.86 -0.39
C VAL A 558 -2.04 -32.59 -0.09
N TYR A 559 -1.76 -32.76 1.20
CA TYR A 559 -0.59 -33.48 1.67
C TYR A 559 -0.95 -34.36 2.86
N TYR A 560 -0.16 -35.37 3.08
CA TYR A 560 -0.34 -36.35 4.15
C TYR A 560 1.01 -36.59 4.82
N THR A 561 1.00 -37.04 6.07
CA THR A 561 2.22 -37.34 6.82
C THR A 561 3.20 -36.17 6.96
N ASN A 562 2.65 -34.94 7.12
CA ASN A 562 3.45 -33.75 7.34
C ASN A 562 3.97 -33.64 8.76
N TYR A 563 5.04 -32.89 8.90
CA TYR A 563 5.56 -32.39 10.16
C TYR A 563 5.06 -30.94 10.36
N SER A 564 5.09 -30.47 11.60
CA SER A 564 4.75 -29.09 11.94
C SER A 564 5.81 -28.52 12.87
N LEU A 565 6.13 -27.25 12.68
CA LEU A 565 6.98 -26.47 13.58
C LEU A 565 6.28 -25.16 13.97
N ILE A 566 6.66 -24.57 15.10
CA ILE A 566 6.18 -23.26 15.55
C ILE A 566 7.36 -22.32 15.54
N ILE A 567 7.24 -21.23 14.78
CA ILE A 567 8.32 -20.29 14.53
C ILE A 567 7.80 -18.84 14.50
N ASP A 568 8.69 -17.87 14.67
CA ASP A 568 8.43 -16.46 14.41
C ASP A 568 8.50 -16.14 12.92
N SER A 569 8.15 -14.90 12.55
CA SER A 569 8.19 -14.43 11.15
C SER A 569 9.36 -13.48 10.87
N ASP A 570 10.46 -13.56 11.65
CA ASP A 570 11.63 -12.69 11.48
C ASP A 570 12.59 -13.23 10.42
N ILE A 571 12.69 -12.52 9.30
CA ILE A 571 13.56 -12.89 8.17
C ILE A 571 14.78 -11.97 8.00
N ARG A 572 15.08 -11.09 8.96
CA ARG A 572 16.18 -10.09 8.84
C ARG A 572 17.54 -10.71 8.59
N ASN A 573 17.76 -11.94 9.07
CA ASN A 573 19.02 -12.68 8.91
C ASN A 573 19.10 -13.47 7.60
N LEU A 574 18.02 -13.51 6.79
CA LEU A 574 17.99 -14.26 5.56
C LEU A 574 18.35 -13.39 4.36
N LYS A 575 19.25 -13.88 3.52
CA LYS A 575 19.74 -13.15 2.36
C LYS A 575 18.83 -13.40 1.16
N LEU A 576 18.14 -12.35 0.71
CA LEU A 576 17.48 -12.33 -0.60
C LEU A 576 18.57 -12.21 -1.69
N ILE A 577 18.52 -13.10 -2.69
CA ILE A 577 19.49 -13.13 -3.79
C ILE A 577 18.90 -12.40 -5.00
N ASP A 578 17.62 -12.68 -5.35
CA ASP A 578 16.89 -12.10 -6.48
C ASP A 578 15.40 -11.94 -6.15
#